data_814947453644076bcfbbd57b2ed8e4cd
#
_entry.id   814947453644076bcfbbd57b2ed8e4cd
#
_cell.length_a   1.000
_cell.length_b   1.000
_cell.length_c   1.000
_cell.angle_alpha   90.00
_cell.angle_beta   90.00
_cell.angle_gamma   90.00
#
_symmetry.space_group_name_H-M   'P 1'
#
loop_
_entity.id
_entity.type
_entity.pdbx_description
1 polymer ?
#
loop_
_entity_poly.entity_id
_entity_poly.type
_entity_poly.pdbx_seq_one_letter_code
_entity_poly.pdbx_strand_id
1 'polypeptide(L)'
;MALMFPRLARNFAKNGYYPTDEVTLERTLQALTPASTGPMRILDPCAGEGVALAEAAHTLGRERVQACAVEYDRERAEHARGLLDRVLQGDLMDTIVTRQAFGLLWLNPPYGDLVADHSGATQYQGSGRRRLEKLFYQRSLPLLQYGATLVLIVPHYVLDDELCGWLCNHFTGLRIYAAADPTFKQVVIFGIRIRRQDLARPADVKATRERFRAIGSGEASADPLPEVWLGEPYGVPAAVTELEHFYRVTLEPEQLTLETGRLGGLWSDFTLHFGQAGQVPRPPVKALSQWHLALALAAGAISGVVTSPNGRVLVLKGDTYKEKVSRTEFTEDEDGNVLESRILTDRFVPVIRAWDMTPGSQTLGQVLTITSAPAAAETPPPAAPEPLRLPAGRFDPGRIVMTAAVSELVERGELIPVTYLRRHLQADWGELDQEDKHSNDQALRLGNRLFSSYDTPMSDESRLWIITEADRSVTTLLLPSDY
;
A
#
# COMPACT_ATOMS: atom_id res chain seq x y z
N MET A 1 23.41 -11.66 -4.72
CA MET A 1 22.95 -11.44 -6.11
C MET A 1 21.59 -12.13 -6.26
N ALA A 2 20.50 -11.40 -6.07
CA ALA A 2 19.17 -11.93 -6.35
C ALA A 2 18.90 -11.67 -7.84
N LEU A 3 19.03 -12.71 -8.66
CA LEU A 3 18.60 -12.69 -10.05
C LEU A 3 17.06 -12.48 -10.05
N MET A 4 16.63 -11.27 -10.35
CA MET A 4 15.21 -11.00 -10.59
C MET A 4 14.80 -11.67 -11.89
N PHE A 5 14.11 -12.80 -11.79
CA PHE A 5 13.52 -13.43 -12.96
C PHE A 5 12.40 -12.54 -13.54
N PRO A 6 12.21 -12.47 -14.86
CA PRO A 6 11.18 -11.64 -15.52
C PRO A 6 9.75 -11.89 -15.03
N ARG A 7 9.46 -13.05 -14.45
CA ARG A 7 8.16 -13.36 -13.81
C ARG A 7 7.98 -12.68 -12.45
N LEU A 8 9.06 -12.55 -11.65
CA LEU A 8 9.02 -11.81 -10.39
C LEU A 8 8.79 -10.32 -10.63
N ALA A 9 9.45 -9.74 -11.64
CA ALA A 9 9.22 -8.35 -12.03
C ALA A 9 7.75 -8.06 -12.37
N ARG A 10 7.03 -8.99 -13.03
CA ARG A 10 5.59 -8.84 -13.32
C ARG A 10 4.70 -8.91 -12.07
N ASN A 11 5.09 -9.66 -11.05
CA ASN A 11 4.33 -9.73 -9.79
C ASN A 11 4.53 -8.47 -8.93
N PHE A 12 5.71 -7.87 -8.94
CA PHE A 12 5.94 -6.55 -8.33
C PHE A 12 5.14 -5.45 -9.05
N ALA A 13 5.02 -5.53 -10.37
CA ALA A 13 4.26 -4.58 -11.18
C ALA A 13 2.74 -4.56 -10.90
N LYS A 14 2.17 -5.63 -10.32
CA LYS A 14 0.73 -5.71 -9.98
C LYS A 14 0.23 -4.58 -9.07
N ASN A 15 1.10 -3.99 -8.26
CA ASN A 15 0.77 -2.88 -7.35
C ASN A 15 1.48 -1.56 -7.74
N GLY A 16 1.96 -1.45 -8.98
CA GLY A 16 2.68 -0.25 -9.44
C GLY A 16 4.05 -0.05 -8.77
N TYR A 17 4.58 -1.06 -8.10
CA TYR A 17 5.89 -0.99 -7.44
C TYR A 17 7.01 -1.40 -8.40
N TYR A 18 7.91 -0.47 -8.66
CA TYR A 18 9.08 -0.66 -9.54
C TYR A 18 10.32 -0.22 -8.78
N PRO A 19 11.00 -1.12 -8.04
CA PRO A 19 12.20 -0.76 -7.32
C PRO A 19 13.29 -0.28 -8.29
N THR A 20 14.06 0.71 -7.87
CA THR A 20 15.23 1.15 -8.62
C THR A 20 16.26 0.03 -8.61
N ASP A 21 16.78 -0.36 -9.78
CA ASP A 21 17.82 -1.36 -9.87
C ASP A 21 19.13 -0.86 -9.23
N GLU A 22 19.94 -1.80 -8.75
CA GLU A 22 21.16 -1.53 -7.99
C GLU A 22 22.16 -0.65 -8.75
N VAL A 23 22.33 -0.90 -10.05
CA VAL A 23 23.28 -0.14 -10.89
C VAL A 23 22.80 1.29 -11.12
N THR A 24 21.49 1.46 -11.40
CA THR A 24 20.90 2.81 -11.54
C THR A 24 20.96 3.56 -10.20
N LEU A 25 20.73 2.88 -9.08
CA LEU A 25 20.84 3.48 -7.75
C LEU A 25 22.28 3.96 -7.49
N GLU A 26 23.26 3.09 -7.61
CA GLU A 26 24.67 3.40 -7.40
C GLU A 26 25.14 4.61 -8.25
N ARG A 27 24.83 4.60 -9.55
CA ARG A 27 25.19 5.69 -10.46
C ARG A 27 24.47 7.00 -10.13
N THR A 28 23.21 6.92 -9.68
CA THR A 28 22.42 8.09 -9.27
C THR A 28 23.01 8.74 -8.02
N LEU A 29 23.45 7.93 -7.06
CA LEU A 29 24.04 8.41 -5.81
C LEU A 29 25.35 9.16 -6.02
N GLN A 30 26.17 8.78 -7.03
CA GLN A 30 27.39 9.50 -7.36
C GLN A 30 27.14 10.94 -7.82
N ALA A 31 25.93 11.27 -8.28
CA ALA A 31 25.56 12.63 -8.67
C ALA A 31 25.25 13.53 -7.46
N LEU A 32 25.15 12.98 -6.26
CA LEU A 32 24.73 13.72 -5.06
C LEU A 32 25.96 14.12 -4.22
N THR A 33 25.88 15.31 -3.62
CA THR A 33 26.88 15.77 -2.66
C THR A 33 26.20 16.37 -1.42
N PRO A 34 26.72 16.09 -0.20
CA PRO A 34 26.12 16.61 1.03
C PRO A 34 26.37 18.11 1.21
N ALA A 35 25.52 18.77 2.01
CA ALA A 35 25.79 20.10 2.48
C ALA A 35 27.13 20.16 3.24
N SER A 36 27.87 21.26 3.09
CA SER A 36 29.13 21.47 3.81
C SER A 36 28.94 21.47 5.33
N THR A 37 27.83 22.03 5.80
CA THR A 37 27.50 22.13 7.22
C THR A 37 26.00 21.91 7.46
N GLY A 38 25.64 21.52 8.71
CA GLY A 38 24.27 21.38 9.16
C GLY A 38 23.61 20.03 8.85
N PRO A 39 22.49 19.75 9.51
CA PRO A 39 21.72 18.53 9.29
C PRO A 39 20.94 18.62 7.96
N MET A 40 20.89 17.53 7.23
CA MET A 40 20.08 17.39 6.01
C MET A 40 18.82 16.59 6.30
N ARG A 41 17.77 16.83 5.53
CA ARG A 41 16.56 16.02 5.56
C ARG A 41 16.17 15.62 4.15
N ILE A 42 15.92 14.33 3.96
CA ILE A 42 15.61 13.73 2.68
C ILE A 42 14.25 13.01 2.74
N LEU A 43 13.55 12.99 1.62
CA LEU A 43 12.20 12.40 1.54
C LEU A 43 12.09 11.47 0.34
N ASP A 44 11.52 10.29 0.58
CA ASP A 44 10.92 9.46 -0.45
C ASP A 44 9.43 9.25 -0.12
N PRO A 45 8.50 9.79 -0.95
CA PRO A 45 7.07 9.70 -0.68
C PRO A 45 6.42 8.38 -1.14
N CYS A 46 7.20 7.43 -1.65
CA CYS A 46 6.79 6.10 -2.13
C CYS A 46 7.94 5.10 -2.02
N ALA A 47 8.52 5.01 -0.82
CA ALA A 47 9.85 4.47 -0.57
C ALA A 47 10.01 2.96 -0.81
N GLY A 48 8.92 2.20 -0.99
CA GLY A 48 9.02 0.76 -1.04
C GLY A 48 9.64 0.21 0.24
N GLU A 49 10.64 -0.63 0.09
CA GLU A 49 11.39 -1.20 1.23
C GLU A 49 12.37 -0.21 1.88
N GLY A 50 12.52 1.01 1.33
CA GLY A 50 13.34 2.08 1.90
C GLY A 50 14.82 2.02 1.54
N VAL A 51 15.27 1.04 0.78
CA VAL A 51 16.69 0.79 0.48
C VAL A 51 17.31 1.97 -0.25
N ALA A 52 16.68 2.49 -1.31
CA ALA A 52 17.22 3.59 -2.10
C ALA A 52 17.46 4.86 -1.25
N LEU A 53 16.51 5.18 -0.36
CA LEU A 53 16.65 6.34 0.52
C LEU A 53 17.70 6.12 1.62
N ALA A 54 17.84 4.89 2.12
CA ALA A 54 18.85 4.52 3.10
C ALA A 54 20.27 4.65 2.51
N GLU A 55 20.48 4.17 1.28
CA GLU A 55 21.75 4.33 0.56
C GLU A 55 22.06 5.80 0.27
N ALA A 56 21.04 6.60 -0.10
CA ALA A 56 21.18 8.04 -0.25
C ALA A 56 21.59 8.72 1.05
N ALA A 57 20.99 8.33 2.17
CA ALA A 57 21.36 8.84 3.49
C ALA A 57 22.80 8.46 3.86
N HIS A 58 23.23 7.24 3.54
CA HIS A 58 24.59 6.79 3.78
C HIS A 58 25.61 7.58 2.95
N THR A 59 25.36 7.73 1.65
CA THR A 59 26.21 8.51 0.73
C THR A 59 26.36 9.97 1.16
N LEU A 60 25.30 10.58 1.70
CA LEU A 60 25.29 11.95 2.16
C LEU A 60 25.85 12.14 3.60
N GLY A 61 26.25 11.05 4.28
CA GLY A 61 26.73 11.07 5.66
C GLY A 61 25.59 10.84 6.65
N ARG A 62 25.34 9.57 6.92
CA ARG A 62 24.18 9.05 7.67
C ARG A 62 23.88 9.77 8.98
N GLU A 63 24.91 10.14 9.73
CA GLU A 63 24.80 10.80 11.03
C GLU A 63 24.25 12.24 10.95
N ARG A 64 24.30 12.87 9.77
CA ARG A 64 23.78 14.22 9.53
C ARG A 64 22.50 14.24 8.71
N VAL A 65 21.96 13.07 8.36
CA VAL A 65 20.80 12.96 7.50
C VAL A 65 19.62 12.38 8.28
N GLN A 66 18.49 13.10 8.26
CA GLN A 66 17.19 12.57 8.66
C GLN A 66 16.45 12.08 7.42
N ALA A 67 16.32 10.76 7.28
CA ALA A 67 15.62 10.10 6.19
C ALA A 67 14.15 9.85 6.56
N CYS A 68 13.25 10.47 5.79
CA CYS A 68 11.80 10.38 5.99
C CYS A 68 11.15 9.72 4.78
N ALA A 69 10.18 8.84 5.02
CA ALA A 69 9.52 8.09 3.96
C ALA A 69 8.01 7.94 4.18
N VAL A 70 7.27 7.80 3.08
CA VAL A 70 5.88 7.33 3.08
C VAL A 70 5.81 6.08 2.21
N GLU A 71 5.17 5.03 2.70
CA GLU A 71 4.94 3.79 1.95
C GLU A 71 3.52 3.28 2.22
N TYR A 72 2.82 2.94 1.13
CA TYR A 72 1.43 2.48 1.20
C TYR A 72 1.33 1.05 1.74
N ASP A 73 2.18 0.16 1.24
CA ASP A 73 2.19 -1.24 1.63
C ASP A 73 2.73 -1.42 3.06
N ARG A 74 2.05 -2.24 3.85
CA ARG A 74 2.38 -2.43 5.26
C ARG A 74 3.70 -3.16 5.47
N GLU A 75 3.96 -4.21 4.71
CA GLU A 75 5.16 -5.04 4.88
C GLU A 75 6.41 -4.24 4.47
N ARG A 76 6.33 -3.53 3.34
CA ARG A 76 7.42 -2.66 2.89
C ARG A 76 7.66 -1.51 3.84
N ALA A 77 6.61 -0.88 4.36
CA ALA A 77 6.75 0.18 5.36
C ALA A 77 7.40 -0.31 6.66
N GLU A 78 7.12 -1.55 7.08
CA GLU A 78 7.76 -2.15 8.26
C GLU A 78 9.25 -2.41 8.00
N HIS A 79 9.61 -2.91 6.81
CA HIS A 79 11.02 -3.05 6.42
C HIS A 79 11.73 -1.68 6.40
N ALA A 80 11.12 -0.68 5.78
CA ALA A 80 11.67 0.67 5.70
C ALA A 80 11.90 1.30 7.10
N ARG A 81 11.06 0.99 8.10
CA ARG A 81 11.26 1.45 9.50
C ARG A 81 12.54 0.93 10.13
N GLY A 82 13.04 -0.23 9.67
CA GLY A 82 14.33 -0.76 10.12
C GLY A 82 15.54 0.01 9.54
N LEU A 83 15.35 0.75 8.45
CA LEU A 83 16.42 1.42 7.71
C LEU A 83 16.42 2.95 7.86
N LEU A 84 15.24 3.55 8.04
CA LEU A 84 15.01 4.99 7.96
C LEU A 84 14.60 5.60 9.31
N ASP A 85 14.74 6.91 9.45
CA ASP A 85 14.47 7.60 10.73
C ASP A 85 12.97 7.80 10.98
N ARG A 86 12.19 8.07 9.93
CA ARG A 86 10.74 8.29 10.04
C ARG A 86 10.02 7.69 8.85
N VAL A 87 9.14 6.74 9.10
CA VAL A 87 8.32 6.10 8.06
C VAL A 87 6.84 6.17 8.40
N LEU A 88 6.05 6.74 7.50
CA LEU A 88 4.58 6.71 7.57
C LEU A 88 4.08 5.58 6.67
N GLN A 89 3.34 4.65 7.27
CA GLN A 89 2.60 3.66 6.47
C GLN A 89 1.25 4.26 6.08
N GLY A 90 0.97 4.37 4.78
CA GLY A 90 -0.29 4.84 4.24
C GLY A 90 -0.17 5.57 2.91
N ASP A 91 -1.31 6.09 2.43
CA ASP A 91 -1.36 6.88 1.21
C ASP A 91 -0.71 8.25 1.43
N LEU A 92 0.18 8.67 0.52
CA LEU A 92 0.77 10.00 0.51
C LEU A 92 -0.31 11.11 0.53
N MET A 93 -1.44 10.87 -0.12
CA MET A 93 -2.54 11.84 -0.21
C MET A 93 -3.18 12.12 1.15
N ASP A 94 -3.11 11.16 2.07
CA ASP A 94 -3.65 11.24 3.43
C ASP A 94 -2.62 11.73 4.45
N THR A 95 -1.48 12.25 4.02
CA THR A 95 -0.45 12.74 4.93
C THR A 95 -0.46 14.25 5.10
N ILE A 96 -0.09 14.73 6.28
CA ILE A 96 0.26 16.11 6.53
C ILE A 96 1.76 16.18 6.79
N VAL A 97 2.45 16.91 5.91
CA VAL A 97 3.91 17.05 5.95
C VAL A 97 4.27 18.54 5.82
N THR A 98 5.20 18.98 6.65
CA THR A 98 5.69 20.37 6.64
C THR A 98 6.24 20.74 5.26
N ARG A 99 5.79 21.88 4.73
CA ARG A 99 6.25 22.37 3.42
C ARG A 99 7.69 22.87 3.51
N GLN A 100 8.44 22.74 2.40
CA GLN A 100 9.81 23.21 2.26
C GLN A 100 10.75 22.71 3.37
N ALA A 101 10.55 21.47 3.81
CA ALA A 101 11.31 20.88 4.90
C ALA A 101 12.41 19.90 4.44
N PHE A 102 12.48 19.59 3.14
CA PHE A 102 13.40 18.57 2.62
C PHE A 102 14.40 19.14 1.61
N GLY A 103 15.67 18.74 1.78
CA GLY A 103 16.78 19.10 0.90
C GLY A 103 16.96 18.16 -0.29
N LEU A 104 16.40 16.96 -0.21
CA LEU A 104 16.35 15.99 -1.31
C LEU A 104 14.94 15.40 -1.40
N LEU A 105 14.40 15.34 -2.60
CA LEU A 105 13.25 14.54 -2.95
C LEU A 105 13.71 13.41 -3.87
N TRP A 106 13.72 12.20 -3.36
CA TRP A 106 13.85 10.98 -4.14
C TRP A 106 12.46 10.53 -4.53
N LEU A 107 12.13 10.54 -5.82
CA LEU A 107 10.78 10.29 -6.30
C LEU A 107 10.78 9.23 -7.40
N ASN A 108 10.55 7.98 -7.02
CA ASN A 108 10.25 6.87 -7.93
C ASN A 108 8.80 6.43 -7.70
N PRO A 109 7.81 7.18 -8.24
CA PRO A 109 6.40 6.98 -7.91
C PRO A 109 5.85 5.70 -8.54
N PRO A 110 4.71 5.18 -8.04
CA PRO A 110 4.01 4.10 -8.71
C PRO A 110 3.59 4.52 -10.12
N TYR A 111 3.68 3.58 -11.08
CA TYR A 111 3.35 3.84 -12.48
C TYR A 111 1.92 3.44 -12.80
N GLY A 112 1.20 4.29 -13.50
CA GLY A 112 -0.14 3.96 -13.95
C GLY A 112 -1.06 5.16 -14.15
N ASP A 113 -2.22 4.89 -14.71
CA ASP A 113 -3.28 5.88 -14.87
C ASP A 113 -4.05 6.05 -13.54
N LEU A 114 -4.46 7.28 -13.25
CA LEU A 114 -5.36 7.58 -12.14
C LEU A 114 -6.75 7.05 -12.47
N VAL A 115 -7.23 6.13 -11.66
CA VAL A 115 -8.62 5.63 -11.74
C VAL A 115 -9.53 6.60 -10.99
N ALA A 116 -10.75 6.83 -11.52
CA ALA A 116 -11.68 7.81 -10.97
C ALA A 116 -12.07 7.56 -9.50
N ASP A 117 -11.95 6.32 -9.03
CA ASP A 117 -12.32 5.91 -7.67
C ASP A 117 -11.21 6.12 -6.62
N HIS A 118 -10.01 6.55 -7.04
CA HIS A 118 -8.95 6.88 -6.08
C HIS A 118 -9.16 8.26 -5.44
N SER A 119 -8.95 8.36 -4.14
CA SER A 119 -9.01 9.62 -3.38
C SER A 119 -8.13 10.72 -3.97
N GLY A 120 -7.04 10.34 -4.65
CA GLY A 120 -6.16 11.25 -5.35
C GLY A 120 -6.70 11.85 -6.66
N ALA A 121 -7.74 11.26 -7.27
CA ALA A 121 -8.28 11.74 -8.56
C ALA A 121 -8.89 13.15 -8.46
N THR A 122 -9.44 13.49 -7.31
CA THR A 122 -9.99 14.84 -7.00
C THR A 122 -8.91 15.86 -6.68
N GLN A 123 -7.72 15.43 -6.30
CA GLN A 123 -6.57 16.28 -5.95
C GLN A 123 -5.68 16.61 -7.15
N TYR A 124 -5.86 15.93 -8.27
CA TYR A 124 -5.07 16.20 -9.48
C TYR A 124 -5.41 17.55 -10.11
N GLN A 125 -4.40 18.42 -10.20
CA GLN A 125 -4.52 19.79 -10.73
C GLN A 125 -3.85 19.92 -12.10
N GLY A 126 -4.24 19.10 -13.05
CA GLY A 126 -3.68 19.13 -14.40
C GLY A 126 -4.76 19.00 -15.46
N SER A 127 -4.43 19.42 -16.69
CA SER A 127 -5.30 19.31 -17.87
C SER A 127 -4.93 18.14 -18.78
N GLY A 128 -3.75 17.56 -18.60
CA GLY A 128 -3.23 16.46 -19.40
C GLY A 128 -3.69 15.08 -18.91
N ARG A 129 -3.04 14.03 -19.43
CA ARG A 129 -3.34 12.64 -19.02
C ARG A 129 -3.12 12.47 -17.51
N ARG A 130 -4.15 11.98 -16.82
CA ARG A 130 -4.12 11.78 -15.38
C ARG A 130 -3.32 10.50 -15.06
N ARG A 131 -2.14 10.70 -14.48
CA ARG A 131 -1.22 9.63 -14.10
C ARG A 131 -0.76 9.77 -12.66
N LEU A 132 -0.47 8.62 -12.02
CA LEU A 132 0.03 8.57 -10.64
C LEU A 132 1.36 9.33 -10.51
N GLU A 133 2.27 9.18 -11.46
CA GLU A 133 3.58 9.84 -11.47
C GLU A 133 3.44 11.37 -11.37
N LYS A 134 2.48 11.95 -12.10
CA LYS A 134 2.20 13.38 -12.06
C LYS A 134 1.56 13.82 -10.74
N LEU A 135 0.64 13.01 -10.20
CA LEU A 135 -0.01 13.28 -8.93
C LEU A 135 1.02 13.30 -7.79
N PHE A 136 1.88 12.29 -7.74
CA PHE A 136 2.95 12.22 -6.74
C PHE A 136 3.92 13.39 -6.86
N TYR A 137 4.29 13.78 -8.08
CA TYR A 137 5.10 14.97 -8.31
C TYR A 137 4.43 16.24 -7.75
N GLN A 138 3.16 16.51 -8.10
CA GLN A 138 2.42 17.68 -7.62
C GLN A 138 2.31 17.69 -6.09
N ARG A 139 2.05 16.53 -5.48
CA ARG A 139 1.89 16.38 -4.04
C ARG A 139 3.20 16.59 -3.30
N SER A 140 4.32 16.14 -3.86
CA SER A 140 5.63 16.16 -3.20
C SER A 140 6.41 17.45 -3.44
N LEU A 141 6.21 18.12 -4.57
CA LEU A 141 6.92 19.36 -4.91
C LEU A 141 6.87 20.43 -3.81
N PRO A 142 5.72 20.73 -3.15
CA PRO A 142 5.67 21.73 -2.08
C PRO A 142 6.50 21.38 -0.84
N LEU A 143 6.88 20.12 -0.67
CA LEU A 143 7.63 19.61 0.48
C LEU A 143 9.14 19.86 0.33
N LEU A 144 9.62 19.96 -0.90
CA LEU A 144 11.01 20.22 -1.24
C LEU A 144 11.34 21.70 -0.99
N GLN A 145 12.43 22.03 -0.33
CA GLN A 145 12.85 23.42 -0.11
C GLN A 145 13.47 24.04 -1.38
N TYR A 146 13.53 25.35 -1.46
CA TYR A 146 14.23 26.02 -2.57
C TYR A 146 15.75 25.78 -2.46
N GLY A 147 16.39 25.55 -3.59
CA GLY A 147 17.79 25.13 -3.66
C GLY A 147 18.02 23.62 -3.45
N ALA A 148 16.97 22.89 -3.14
CA ALA A 148 17.03 21.46 -2.91
C ALA A 148 17.04 20.65 -4.21
N THR A 149 17.52 19.42 -4.11
CA THR A 149 17.69 18.49 -5.23
C THR A 149 16.47 17.60 -5.41
N LEU A 150 16.05 17.43 -6.66
CA LEU A 150 15.11 16.42 -7.12
C LEU A 150 15.89 15.28 -7.79
N VAL A 151 15.56 14.05 -7.44
CA VAL A 151 15.83 12.83 -8.22
C VAL A 151 14.46 12.25 -8.58
N LEU A 152 14.10 12.28 -9.86
CA LEU A 152 12.84 11.74 -10.36
C LEU A 152 13.11 10.58 -11.31
N ILE A 153 12.54 9.41 -10.99
CA ILE A 153 12.70 8.18 -11.78
C ILE A 153 11.31 7.81 -12.32
N VAL A 154 11.14 7.90 -13.64
CA VAL A 154 9.87 7.62 -14.31
C VAL A 154 10.10 6.98 -15.68
N PRO A 155 9.13 6.24 -16.23
CA PRO A 155 9.20 5.81 -17.62
C PRO A 155 9.26 7.01 -18.56
N HIS A 156 10.07 6.98 -19.61
CA HIS A 156 10.25 8.12 -20.52
C HIS A 156 8.93 8.63 -21.11
N TYR A 157 8.00 7.72 -21.43
CA TYR A 157 6.70 8.08 -22.05
C TYR A 157 5.77 8.89 -21.15
N VAL A 158 6.11 9.10 -19.87
CA VAL A 158 5.38 9.99 -18.95
C VAL A 158 5.72 11.46 -19.21
N LEU A 159 6.83 11.74 -19.90
CA LEU A 159 7.32 13.07 -20.24
C LEU A 159 6.48 13.70 -21.35
N ASP A 160 5.23 14.02 -21.05
CA ASP A 160 4.36 14.81 -21.91
C ASP A 160 4.62 16.31 -21.75
N ASP A 161 3.89 17.11 -22.51
CA ASP A 161 4.03 18.56 -22.52
C ASP A 161 3.78 19.19 -21.14
N GLU A 162 2.86 18.61 -20.37
CA GLU A 162 2.48 19.09 -19.05
C GLU A 162 3.59 18.85 -18.02
N LEU A 163 4.08 17.62 -17.89
CA LEU A 163 5.14 17.29 -16.93
C LEU A 163 6.45 17.98 -17.29
N CYS A 164 6.80 18.03 -18.58
CA CYS A 164 7.97 18.79 -19.04
C CYS A 164 7.85 20.28 -18.70
N GLY A 165 6.66 20.86 -18.88
CA GLY A 165 6.39 22.23 -18.49
C GLY A 165 6.55 22.47 -16.99
N TRP A 166 6.06 21.57 -16.15
CA TRP A 166 6.23 21.67 -14.68
C TRP A 166 7.69 21.58 -14.27
N LEU A 167 8.43 20.59 -14.80
CA LEU A 167 9.85 20.44 -14.50
C LEU A 167 10.64 21.69 -14.85
N CYS A 168 10.46 22.21 -16.07
CA CYS A 168 11.18 23.41 -16.53
C CYS A 168 10.78 24.69 -15.77
N ASN A 169 9.57 24.77 -15.21
CA ASN A 169 9.11 25.92 -14.42
C ASN A 169 9.52 25.87 -12.94
N HIS A 170 9.85 24.69 -12.43
CA HIS A 170 10.15 24.51 -11.01
C HIS A 170 11.62 24.22 -10.71
N PHE A 171 12.39 23.85 -11.73
CA PHE A 171 13.77 23.41 -11.53
C PHE A 171 14.73 24.06 -12.53
N THR A 172 15.96 24.26 -12.08
CA THR A 172 17.13 24.59 -12.92
C THR A 172 18.12 23.43 -12.90
N GLY A 173 19.15 23.49 -13.75
CA GLY A 173 20.17 22.44 -13.82
C GLY A 173 19.59 21.08 -14.20
N LEU A 174 18.48 21.06 -14.94
CA LEU A 174 17.80 19.83 -15.34
C LEU A 174 18.70 18.98 -16.25
N ARG A 175 18.92 17.72 -15.85
CA ARG A 175 19.60 16.69 -16.66
C ARG A 175 18.74 15.44 -16.65
N ILE A 176 18.74 14.73 -17.78
CA ILE A 176 17.97 13.49 -17.98
C ILE A 176 18.89 12.42 -18.53
N TYR A 177 18.79 11.22 -17.96
CA TYR A 177 19.57 10.05 -18.34
C TYR A 177 18.68 8.83 -18.44
N ALA A 178 19.01 7.88 -19.30
CA ALA A 178 18.39 6.56 -19.31
C ALA A 178 18.90 5.74 -18.11
N ALA A 179 18.02 5.06 -17.43
CA ALA A 179 18.37 4.10 -16.36
C ALA A 179 19.26 2.97 -16.92
N ALA A 180 20.05 2.34 -16.05
CA ALA A 180 20.95 1.26 -16.47
C ALA A 180 20.16 0.01 -16.90
N ASP A 181 19.06 -0.31 -16.23
CA ASP A 181 18.16 -1.39 -16.65
C ASP A 181 17.12 -0.87 -17.65
N PRO A 182 17.12 -1.35 -18.91
CA PRO A 182 16.17 -0.93 -19.94
C PRO A 182 14.77 -1.56 -19.77
N THR A 183 14.59 -2.50 -18.85
CA THR A 183 13.35 -3.31 -18.72
C THR A 183 12.09 -2.46 -18.59
N PHE A 184 12.14 -1.40 -17.78
CA PHE A 184 11.01 -0.52 -17.52
C PHE A 184 11.07 0.81 -18.28
N LYS A 185 12.06 0.97 -19.17
CA LYS A 185 12.27 2.19 -19.98
C LYS A 185 12.32 3.45 -19.14
N GLN A 186 12.93 3.36 -17.95
CA GLN A 186 13.03 4.46 -16.99
C GLN A 186 14.06 5.49 -17.45
N VAL A 187 13.78 6.73 -17.05
CA VAL A 187 14.74 7.84 -17.08
C VAL A 187 14.92 8.39 -15.68
N VAL A 188 16.14 8.81 -15.38
CA VAL A 188 16.50 9.51 -14.15
C VAL A 188 16.68 10.98 -14.46
N ILE A 189 15.91 11.82 -13.78
CA ILE A 189 15.91 13.27 -13.96
C ILE A 189 16.41 13.92 -12.69
N PHE A 190 17.43 14.75 -12.83
CA PHE A 190 17.95 15.59 -11.76
C PHE A 190 17.55 17.04 -11.98
N GLY A 191 17.35 17.78 -10.89
CA GLY A 191 17.07 19.22 -10.94
C GLY A 191 17.22 19.88 -9.59
N ILE A 192 17.51 21.18 -9.59
CA ILE A 192 17.60 22.00 -8.39
C ILE A 192 16.35 22.91 -8.33
N ARG A 193 15.58 22.82 -7.25
CA ARG A 193 14.35 23.62 -7.09
C ARG A 193 14.63 25.10 -7.00
N ILE A 194 13.93 25.89 -7.81
CA ILE A 194 14.08 27.34 -7.88
C ILE A 194 12.77 28.06 -7.58
N ARG A 195 12.90 29.33 -7.25
CA ARG A 195 11.76 30.26 -7.22
C ARG A 195 11.45 30.74 -8.65
N ARG A 196 10.21 31.13 -8.89
CA ARG A 196 9.77 31.61 -10.22
C ARG A 196 10.61 32.79 -10.75
N GLN A 197 11.09 33.64 -9.86
CA GLN A 197 11.95 34.78 -10.22
C GLN A 197 13.36 34.37 -10.69
N ASP A 198 13.80 33.15 -10.35
CA ASP A 198 15.15 32.64 -10.63
C ASP A 198 15.16 31.74 -11.88
N LEU A 199 14.06 31.75 -12.67
CA LEU A 199 13.97 30.98 -13.91
C LEU A 199 15.05 31.40 -14.91
N ALA A 200 15.63 30.40 -15.59
CA ALA A 200 16.58 30.59 -16.68
C ALA A 200 15.93 31.38 -17.84
N ARG A 201 16.77 31.79 -18.79
CA ARG A 201 16.30 32.52 -19.98
C ARG A 201 15.22 31.73 -20.72
N PRO A 202 14.16 32.38 -21.24
CA PRO A 202 13.06 31.66 -21.90
C PRO A 202 13.50 30.73 -23.04
N ALA A 203 14.57 31.07 -23.74
CA ALA A 203 15.12 30.24 -24.82
C ALA A 203 15.70 28.91 -24.28
N ASP A 204 16.44 28.95 -23.16
CA ASP A 204 17.05 27.78 -22.54
C ASP A 204 15.98 26.85 -21.95
N VAL A 205 14.96 27.44 -21.31
CA VAL A 205 13.80 26.71 -20.79
C VAL A 205 13.06 25.99 -21.92
N LYS A 206 12.86 26.69 -23.07
CA LYS A 206 12.22 26.11 -24.25
C LYS A 206 13.02 24.94 -24.81
N ALA A 207 14.33 25.11 -25.00
CA ALA A 207 15.20 24.05 -25.52
C ALA A 207 15.19 22.80 -24.61
N THR A 208 15.28 22.99 -23.30
CA THR A 208 15.20 21.89 -22.34
C THR A 208 13.84 21.18 -22.40
N ARG A 209 12.75 21.92 -22.49
CA ARG A 209 11.39 21.35 -22.62
C ARG A 209 11.24 20.56 -23.91
N GLU A 210 11.73 21.08 -25.04
CA GLU A 210 11.68 20.39 -26.32
C GLU A 210 12.48 19.10 -26.31
N ARG A 211 13.70 19.10 -25.72
CA ARG A 211 14.51 17.90 -25.54
C ARG A 211 13.80 16.83 -24.71
N PHE A 212 13.20 17.21 -23.57
CA PHE A 212 12.49 16.27 -22.70
C PHE A 212 11.26 15.68 -23.39
N ARG A 213 10.54 16.49 -24.17
CA ARG A 213 9.41 16.01 -24.99
C ARG A 213 9.83 15.05 -26.07
N ALA A 214 10.92 15.33 -26.76
CA ALA A 214 11.46 14.44 -27.79
C ALA A 214 11.86 13.09 -27.21
N ILE A 215 12.42 13.06 -25.98
CA ILE A 215 12.69 11.82 -25.27
C ILE A 215 11.38 11.12 -24.87
N GLY A 216 10.40 11.87 -24.39
CA GLY A 216 9.09 11.36 -23.99
C GLY A 216 8.31 10.70 -25.14
N SER A 217 8.34 11.32 -26.33
CA SER A 217 7.73 10.80 -27.56
C SER A 217 8.52 9.63 -28.20
N GLY A 218 9.79 9.43 -27.81
CA GLY A 218 10.66 8.45 -28.43
C GLY A 218 11.37 8.95 -29.71
N GLU A 219 11.24 10.25 -30.05
CA GLU A 219 11.94 10.88 -31.17
C GLU A 219 13.44 11.04 -30.87
N ALA A 220 13.81 11.13 -29.59
CA ALA A 220 15.18 11.17 -29.13
C ALA A 220 15.39 10.16 -27.99
N SER A 221 16.63 9.70 -27.82
CA SER A 221 17.00 8.87 -26.67
C SER A 221 17.69 9.72 -25.61
N ALA A 222 17.46 9.40 -24.36
CA ALA A 222 18.27 9.95 -23.27
C ALA A 222 19.67 9.31 -23.30
N ASP A 223 20.68 10.11 -22.95
CA ASP A 223 22.02 9.58 -22.75
C ASP A 223 22.01 8.54 -21.60
N PRO A 224 22.82 7.48 -21.64
CA PRO A 224 22.90 6.53 -20.55
C PRO A 224 23.39 7.21 -19.27
N LEU A 225 22.89 6.79 -18.12
CA LEU A 225 23.36 7.28 -16.82
C LEU A 225 24.86 6.91 -16.68
N PRO A 226 25.76 7.89 -16.49
CA PRO A 226 27.20 7.65 -16.55
C PRO A 226 27.67 6.71 -15.42
N GLU A 227 28.64 5.87 -15.70
CA GLU A 227 29.24 4.97 -14.70
C GLU A 227 30.03 5.74 -13.63
N VAL A 228 30.64 6.84 -14.03
CA VAL A 228 31.37 7.76 -13.16
C VAL A 228 30.82 9.16 -13.39
N TRP A 229 30.42 9.82 -12.33
CA TRP A 229 29.91 11.18 -12.41
C TRP A 229 31.05 12.18 -12.52
N LEU A 230 31.22 12.74 -13.71
CA LEU A 230 32.27 13.75 -14.00
C LEU A 230 31.70 15.18 -14.02
N GLY A 231 30.39 15.35 -13.97
CA GLY A 231 29.74 16.65 -13.98
C GLY A 231 29.71 17.31 -12.60
N GLU A 232 29.25 18.56 -12.56
CA GLU A 232 28.98 19.24 -11.31
C GLU A 232 27.90 18.45 -10.54
N PRO A 233 28.15 18.06 -9.28
CA PRO A 233 27.23 17.26 -8.50
C PRO A 233 26.02 18.11 -8.04
N TYR A 234 24.94 17.44 -7.71
CA TYR A 234 23.75 18.05 -7.14
C TYR A 234 23.88 18.12 -5.62
N GLY A 235 23.94 19.35 -5.09
CA GLY A 235 24.05 19.56 -3.66
C GLY A 235 22.72 19.32 -2.93
N VAL A 236 22.78 18.54 -1.88
CA VAL A 236 21.67 18.40 -0.94
C VAL A 236 21.85 19.40 0.18
N PRO A 237 21.07 20.50 0.23
CA PRO A 237 21.27 21.56 1.22
C PRO A 237 20.85 21.11 2.63
N ALA A 238 21.39 21.79 3.65
CA ALA A 238 20.93 21.62 5.01
C ALA A 238 19.45 22.00 5.14
N ALA A 239 18.76 21.35 6.06
CA ALA A 239 17.36 21.64 6.35
C ALA A 239 17.23 23.03 7.00
N VAL A 240 16.41 23.90 6.40
CA VAL A 240 16.18 25.27 6.88
C VAL A 240 14.90 25.41 7.69
N THR A 241 13.97 24.49 7.54
CA THR A 241 12.65 24.50 8.20
C THR A 241 12.57 23.34 9.18
N GLU A 242 12.04 23.56 10.38
CA GLU A 242 11.75 22.49 11.31
C GLU A 242 10.63 21.60 10.78
N LEU A 243 10.73 20.28 11.02
CA LEU A 243 9.71 19.30 10.62
C LEU A 243 8.63 19.19 11.69
N GLU A 244 7.72 20.17 11.71
CA GLU A 244 6.62 20.23 12.69
C GLU A 244 5.58 19.11 12.45
N HIS A 245 5.28 18.87 11.19
CA HIS A 245 4.25 17.93 10.78
C HIS A 245 4.83 16.84 9.89
N PHE A 246 4.67 15.60 10.31
CA PHE A 246 4.95 14.41 9.50
C PHE A 246 4.11 13.27 10.07
N TYR A 247 2.83 13.23 9.66
CA TYR A 247 1.87 12.24 10.16
C TYR A 247 0.76 11.98 9.14
N ARG A 248 0.06 10.86 9.32
CA ARG A 248 -1.09 10.47 8.54
C ARG A 248 -2.37 11.01 9.16
N VAL A 249 -3.29 11.52 8.34
CA VAL A 249 -4.57 12.07 8.81
C VAL A 249 -5.57 10.96 9.14
N THR A 250 -5.53 9.86 8.38
CA THR A 250 -6.45 8.73 8.54
C THR A 250 -5.75 7.60 9.29
N LEU A 251 -6.34 7.15 10.39
CA LEU A 251 -5.92 5.96 11.13
C LEU A 251 -6.96 4.86 10.91
N GLU A 252 -6.52 3.68 10.55
CA GLU A 252 -7.36 2.50 10.58
C GLU A 252 -7.60 2.04 12.02
N PRO A 253 -8.73 1.39 12.34
CA PRO A 253 -9.04 0.99 13.70
C PRO A 253 -7.94 0.16 14.37
N GLU A 254 -7.31 -0.74 13.63
CA GLU A 254 -6.20 -1.58 14.11
C GLU A 254 -4.94 -0.76 14.43
N GLN A 255 -4.62 0.22 13.59
CA GLN A 255 -3.49 1.13 13.83
C GLN A 255 -3.74 2.03 15.03
N LEU A 256 -4.97 2.55 15.18
CA LEU A 256 -5.35 3.34 16.34
C LEU A 256 -5.16 2.54 17.63
N THR A 257 -5.56 1.27 17.64
CA THR A 257 -5.38 0.38 18.80
C THR A 257 -3.90 0.16 19.14
N LEU A 258 -3.05 -0.05 18.11
CA LEU A 258 -1.62 -0.20 18.30
C LEU A 258 -0.95 1.07 18.84
N GLU A 259 -1.28 2.23 18.26
CA GLU A 259 -0.69 3.50 18.67
C GLU A 259 -1.15 3.90 20.09
N THR A 260 -2.41 3.70 20.43
CA THR A 260 -2.91 3.95 21.79
C THR A 260 -2.27 3.02 22.82
N GLY A 261 -1.99 1.78 22.46
CA GLY A 261 -1.23 0.85 23.30
C GLY A 261 0.23 1.28 23.53
N ARG A 262 0.88 1.87 22.52
CA ARG A 262 2.26 2.38 22.60
C ARG A 262 2.40 3.63 23.47
N LEU A 263 1.38 4.47 23.52
CA LEU A 263 1.40 5.73 24.30
C LEU A 263 1.31 5.52 25.82
N GLY A 264 1.22 4.28 26.29
CA GLY A 264 1.27 3.92 27.70
C GLY A 264 0.18 4.49 28.59
N GLY A 265 -0.78 5.18 28.02
CA GLY A 265 -1.94 5.77 28.70
C GLY A 265 -2.75 6.60 27.74
N LEU A 266 -4.05 6.37 27.75
CA LEU A 266 -4.96 7.24 27.05
C LEU A 266 -4.95 8.60 27.75
N TRP A 267 -5.12 9.64 26.99
CA TRP A 267 -5.14 11.01 27.53
C TRP A 267 -6.09 11.11 28.71
N SER A 268 -5.59 11.53 29.83
CA SER A 268 -6.43 11.86 30.99
C SER A 268 -7.51 12.89 30.63
N ASP A 269 -7.22 13.70 29.61
CA ASP A 269 -8.03 14.86 29.22
C ASP A 269 -8.83 14.66 27.93
N PHE A 270 -8.98 13.41 27.44
CA PHE A 270 -9.68 13.17 26.16
C PHE A 270 -11.12 13.73 26.16
N THR A 271 -11.79 13.80 27.33
CA THR A 271 -13.13 14.39 27.47
C THR A 271 -13.18 15.89 27.17
N LEU A 272 -12.03 16.58 27.21
CA LEU A 272 -11.93 17.99 26.81
C LEU A 272 -11.90 18.14 25.28
N HIS A 273 -11.41 17.13 24.57
CA HIS A 273 -11.25 17.13 23.12
C HIS A 273 -12.46 16.53 22.38
N PHE A 274 -13.23 15.71 23.06
CA PHE A 274 -14.44 15.08 22.50
C PHE A 274 -15.66 15.60 23.24
N GLY A 275 -16.58 16.25 22.54
CA GLY A 275 -17.85 16.69 23.12
C GLY A 275 -18.67 15.52 23.69
N GLN A 276 -19.49 15.76 24.71
CA GLN A 276 -20.39 14.72 25.22
C GLN A 276 -21.49 14.41 24.22
N ALA A 277 -21.68 13.13 23.91
CA ALA A 277 -22.83 12.66 23.15
C ALA A 277 -24.07 12.69 24.04
N GLY A 278 -24.77 13.78 24.04
CA GLY A 278 -25.86 13.81 25.03
C GLY A 278 -26.89 14.93 24.91
N GLN A 279 -26.78 15.81 23.96
CA GLN A 279 -27.92 16.61 23.57
C GLN A 279 -28.82 15.75 22.68
N VAL A 280 -29.80 15.13 23.28
CA VAL A 280 -30.78 14.30 22.55
C VAL A 280 -31.46 15.18 21.51
N PRO A 281 -31.19 15.01 20.20
CA PRO A 281 -31.99 15.66 19.18
C PRO A 281 -33.46 15.20 19.41
N ARG A 282 -34.39 16.10 19.19
CA ARG A 282 -35.83 15.73 19.31
C ARG A 282 -36.07 14.50 18.45
N PRO A 283 -36.71 13.44 19.00
CA PRO A 283 -36.96 12.24 18.23
C PRO A 283 -37.78 12.58 16.98
N PRO A 284 -37.47 11.95 15.82
CA PRO A 284 -38.25 12.16 14.62
C PRO A 284 -39.70 11.74 14.85
N VAL A 285 -40.65 12.47 14.27
CA VAL A 285 -42.10 12.23 14.41
C VAL A 285 -42.52 10.86 13.89
N LYS A 286 -41.74 10.27 12.99
CA LYS A 286 -41.92 8.90 12.49
C LYS A 286 -40.59 8.14 12.60
N ALA A 287 -40.68 6.81 12.73
CA ALA A 287 -39.52 5.95 12.66
C ALA A 287 -38.75 6.18 11.35
N LEU A 288 -37.43 6.36 11.46
CA LEU A 288 -36.54 6.53 10.29
C LEU A 288 -36.48 5.21 9.52
N SER A 289 -36.54 5.26 8.19
CA SER A 289 -36.14 4.12 7.36
C SER A 289 -34.67 3.85 7.55
N GLN A 290 -34.19 2.65 7.20
CA GLN A 290 -32.76 2.29 7.29
C GLN A 290 -31.89 3.28 6.52
N TRP A 291 -32.35 3.76 5.36
CA TRP A 291 -31.68 4.78 4.57
C TRP A 291 -31.54 6.12 5.31
N HIS A 292 -32.62 6.63 5.88
CA HIS A 292 -32.57 7.88 6.64
C HIS A 292 -31.74 7.76 7.92
N LEU A 293 -31.79 6.59 8.57
CA LEU A 293 -30.96 6.30 9.73
C LEU A 293 -29.47 6.30 9.33
N ALA A 294 -29.13 5.64 8.21
CA ALA A 294 -27.77 5.61 7.69
C ALA A 294 -27.25 7.03 7.38
N LEU A 295 -28.06 7.86 6.72
CA LEU A 295 -27.73 9.26 6.45
C LEU A 295 -27.56 10.09 7.72
N ALA A 296 -28.45 9.93 8.71
CA ALA A 296 -28.36 10.64 9.97
C ALA A 296 -27.10 10.28 10.76
N LEU A 297 -26.74 9.00 10.78
CA LEU A 297 -25.48 8.52 11.41
C LEU A 297 -24.25 9.06 10.69
N ALA A 298 -24.23 9.00 9.35
CA ALA A 298 -23.15 9.55 8.55
C ALA A 298 -22.99 11.07 8.75
N ALA A 299 -24.12 11.78 8.95
CA ALA A 299 -24.14 13.21 9.25
C ALA A 299 -23.73 13.56 10.71
N GLY A 300 -23.39 12.56 11.53
CA GLY A 300 -22.93 12.78 12.90
C GLY A 300 -24.06 12.92 13.94
N ALA A 301 -25.26 12.40 13.66
CA ALA A 301 -26.38 12.40 14.63
C ALA A 301 -26.02 11.69 15.94
N ILE A 302 -25.04 10.78 15.92
CA ILE A 302 -24.45 10.17 17.10
C ILE A 302 -22.95 10.42 17.07
N SER A 303 -22.45 11.22 18.00
CA SER A 303 -21.03 11.49 18.16
C SER A 303 -20.74 11.99 19.58
N GLY A 304 -19.53 11.71 20.08
CA GLY A 304 -19.05 12.20 21.36
C GLY A 304 -18.91 11.11 22.43
N VAL A 305 -18.61 11.53 23.66
CA VAL A 305 -18.35 10.63 24.79
C VAL A 305 -19.66 10.21 25.46
N VAL A 306 -19.79 8.91 25.70
CA VAL A 306 -20.90 8.32 26.46
C VAL A 306 -20.32 7.50 27.60
N THR A 307 -20.87 7.69 28.81
CA THR A 307 -20.61 6.81 29.95
C THR A 307 -21.82 5.93 30.19
N SER A 308 -21.63 4.62 30.13
CA SER A 308 -22.68 3.66 30.39
C SER A 308 -22.96 3.55 31.91
N PRO A 309 -24.16 3.07 32.33
CA PRO A 309 -24.44 2.82 33.74
C PRO A 309 -23.45 1.89 34.43
N ASN A 310 -22.76 1.03 33.68
CA ASN A 310 -21.74 0.10 34.16
C ASN A 310 -20.33 0.72 34.23
N GLY A 311 -20.22 2.04 34.06
CA GLY A 311 -18.94 2.74 34.12
C GLY A 311 -18.08 2.63 32.88
N ARG A 312 -18.57 2.03 31.78
CA ARG A 312 -17.82 2.04 30.49
C ARG A 312 -17.84 3.43 29.89
N VAL A 313 -16.70 3.87 29.44
CA VAL A 313 -16.53 5.17 28.78
C VAL A 313 -16.19 4.90 27.32
N LEU A 314 -17.07 5.33 26.42
CA LEU A 314 -16.95 5.10 24.99
C LEU A 314 -16.96 6.43 24.24
N VAL A 315 -16.09 6.59 23.26
CA VAL A 315 -16.20 7.68 22.28
C VAL A 315 -16.93 7.13 21.06
N LEU A 316 -18.13 7.66 20.81
CA LEU A 316 -19.01 7.18 19.74
C LEU A 316 -18.88 8.03 18.48
N LYS A 317 -18.99 7.38 17.33
CA LYS A 317 -19.19 8.01 16.03
C LYS A 317 -20.15 7.17 15.18
N GLY A 318 -21.19 7.80 14.66
CA GLY A 318 -22.03 7.20 13.63
C GLY A 318 -21.27 7.09 12.31
N ASP A 319 -21.51 6.00 11.59
CA ASP A 319 -20.89 5.70 10.31
C ASP A 319 -21.83 4.85 9.45
N THR A 320 -21.50 4.68 8.17
CA THR A 320 -22.20 3.80 7.25
C THR A 320 -21.21 3.09 6.34
N TYR A 321 -21.51 1.85 5.99
CA TYR A 321 -20.78 1.17 4.93
C TYR A 321 -21.75 0.61 3.88
N LYS A 322 -21.21 0.33 2.68
CA LYS A 322 -21.97 -0.28 1.60
C LYS A 322 -21.76 -1.78 1.62
N GLU A 323 -22.87 -2.51 1.54
CA GLU A 323 -22.92 -3.94 1.38
C GLU A 323 -23.56 -4.27 0.03
N LYS A 324 -22.97 -5.17 -0.75
CA LYS A 324 -23.58 -5.65 -1.99
C LYS A 324 -24.54 -6.80 -1.69
N VAL A 325 -25.81 -6.58 -1.99
CA VAL A 325 -26.84 -7.62 -1.91
C VAL A 325 -27.11 -8.14 -3.29
N SER A 326 -26.94 -9.46 -3.50
CA SER A 326 -27.26 -10.10 -4.77
C SER A 326 -28.72 -10.55 -4.77
N ARG A 327 -29.42 -10.25 -5.86
CA ARG A 327 -30.75 -10.78 -6.17
C ARG A 327 -30.68 -11.45 -7.51
N THR A 328 -31.16 -12.68 -7.60
CA THR A 328 -31.31 -13.41 -8.85
C THR A 328 -32.71 -13.15 -9.40
N GLU A 329 -32.81 -12.68 -10.63
CA GLU A 329 -34.06 -12.55 -11.37
C GLU A 329 -34.03 -13.50 -12.57
N PHE A 330 -35.12 -14.23 -12.73
CA PHE A 330 -35.32 -15.11 -13.87
C PHE A 330 -36.29 -14.41 -14.84
N THR A 331 -35.86 -14.20 -16.06
CA THR A 331 -36.68 -13.66 -17.16
C THR A 331 -36.77 -14.69 -18.26
N GLU A 332 -37.96 -14.94 -18.80
CA GLU A 332 -38.20 -15.79 -19.94
C GLU A 332 -38.15 -14.92 -21.21
N ASP A 333 -37.38 -15.32 -22.21
CA ASP A 333 -37.30 -14.63 -23.50
C ASP A 333 -38.46 -15.08 -24.42
N GLU A 334 -38.60 -14.42 -25.58
CA GLU A 334 -39.68 -14.73 -26.57
C GLU A 334 -39.58 -16.14 -27.13
N ASP A 335 -38.46 -16.83 -27.01
CA ASP A 335 -38.20 -18.20 -27.44
C ASP A 335 -38.39 -19.23 -26.32
N GLY A 336 -38.80 -18.82 -25.11
CA GLY A 336 -39.05 -19.69 -23.96
C GLY A 336 -37.82 -20.12 -23.19
N ASN A 337 -36.64 -19.47 -23.41
CA ASN A 337 -35.44 -19.73 -22.65
C ASN A 337 -35.45 -18.89 -21.35
N VAL A 338 -35.09 -19.51 -20.25
CA VAL A 338 -34.97 -18.82 -18.95
C VAL A 338 -33.60 -18.20 -18.83
N LEU A 339 -33.54 -16.88 -18.82
CA LEU A 339 -32.33 -16.09 -18.56
C LEU A 339 -32.24 -15.79 -17.06
N GLU A 340 -31.17 -16.24 -16.43
CA GLU A 340 -30.82 -15.92 -15.04
C GLU A 340 -29.96 -14.64 -15.00
N SER A 341 -30.50 -13.59 -14.41
CA SER A 341 -29.79 -12.32 -14.21
C SER A 341 -29.47 -12.12 -12.76
N ARG A 342 -28.18 -11.98 -12.40
CA ARG A 342 -27.76 -11.65 -11.06
C ARG A 342 -27.59 -10.14 -10.90
N ILE A 343 -28.51 -9.50 -10.21
CA ILE A 343 -28.50 -8.06 -9.95
C ILE A 343 -27.80 -7.81 -8.61
N LEU A 344 -26.71 -7.05 -8.63
CA LEU A 344 -26.02 -6.58 -7.44
C LEU A 344 -26.47 -5.17 -7.10
N THR A 345 -27.10 -5.00 -5.93
CA THR A 345 -27.57 -3.70 -5.44
C THR A 345 -26.76 -3.29 -4.22
N ASP A 346 -26.34 -2.02 -4.15
CA ASP A 346 -25.68 -1.46 -2.98
C ASP A 346 -26.73 -1.20 -1.87
N ARG A 347 -26.50 -1.76 -0.69
CA ARG A 347 -27.25 -1.46 0.51
C ARG A 347 -26.39 -0.70 1.50
N PHE A 348 -26.89 0.42 2.01
CA PHE A 348 -26.21 1.15 3.08
C PHE A 348 -26.58 0.55 4.43
N VAL A 349 -25.57 0.14 5.18
CA VAL A 349 -25.72 -0.42 6.52
C VAL A 349 -25.28 0.62 7.54
N PRO A 350 -26.20 1.08 8.42
CA PRO A 350 -25.85 2.00 9.50
C PRO A 350 -25.05 1.27 10.58
N VAL A 351 -23.97 1.89 11.04
CA VAL A 351 -23.10 1.38 12.11
C VAL A 351 -22.76 2.49 13.10
N ILE A 352 -22.41 2.09 14.31
CA ILE A 352 -21.81 2.97 15.30
C ILE A 352 -20.41 2.42 15.61
N ARG A 353 -19.39 3.25 15.46
CA ARG A 353 -18.06 2.96 15.93
C ARG A 353 -17.94 3.47 17.36
N ALA A 354 -17.49 2.63 18.25
CA ALA A 354 -17.33 2.95 19.67
C ALA A 354 -15.87 2.68 20.08
N TRP A 355 -15.13 3.72 20.36
CA TRP A 355 -13.76 3.60 20.86
C TRP A 355 -13.81 3.45 22.38
N ASP A 356 -13.34 2.31 22.92
CA ASP A 356 -13.35 2.03 24.34
C ASP A 356 -12.23 2.77 25.07
N MET A 357 -12.64 3.72 25.92
CA MET A 357 -11.75 4.54 26.75
C MET A 357 -11.89 4.18 28.24
N THR A 358 -12.47 3.02 28.55
CA THR A 358 -12.74 2.58 29.93
C THR A 358 -11.43 2.21 30.63
N PRO A 359 -11.03 2.91 31.71
CA PRO A 359 -9.81 2.56 32.45
C PRO A 359 -9.87 1.14 32.99
N GLY A 360 -8.82 0.35 32.76
CA GLY A 360 -8.73 -1.03 33.24
C GLY A 360 -9.55 -2.06 32.45
N SER A 361 -10.23 -1.67 31.38
CA SER A 361 -10.90 -2.61 30.47
C SER A 361 -9.89 -3.41 29.65
N GLN A 362 -10.20 -4.68 29.38
CA GLN A 362 -9.42 -5.50 28.44
C GLN A 362 -9.53 -5.00 26.99
N THR A 363 -10.56 -4.22 26.69
CA THR A 363 -10.82 -3.61 25.38
C THR A 363 -10.42 -2.14 25.31
N LEU A 364 -9.68 -1.64 26.30
CA LEU A 364 -9.19 -0.26 26.31
C LEU A 364 -8.38 0.03 25.03
N GLY A 365 -8.76 1.09 24.32
CA GLY A 365 -8.15 1.48 23.05
C GLY A 365 -8.71 0.79 21.82
N GLN A 366 -9.56 -0.22 21.94
CA GLN A 366 -10.17 -0.91 20.80
C GLN A 366 -11.38 -0.15 20.25
N VAL A 367 -11.58 -0.27 18.93
CA VAL A 367 -12.77 0.24 18.26
C VAL A 367 -13.78 -0.87 18.08
N LEU A 368 -14.89 -0.76 18.80
CA LEU A 368 -16.02 -1.68 18.72
C LEU A 368 -16.96 -1.23 17.60
N THR A 369 -17.57 -2.18 16.88
CA THR A 369 -18.57 -1.90 15.85
C THR A 369 -19.93 -2.38 16.35
N ILE A 370 -20.90 -1.46 16.38
CA ILE A 370 -22.30 -1.74 16.73
C ILE A 370 -23.12 -1.58 15.46
N THR A 371 -23.76 -2.63 15.00
CA THR A 371 -24.63 -2.61 13.82
C THR A 371 -26.06 -2.96 14.18
N SER A 372 -27.02 -2.45 13.41
CA SER A 372 -28.45 -2.82 13.52
C SER A 372 -28.80 -4.06 12.67
N ALA A 373 -27.84 -4.67 12.00
CA ALA A 373 -28.08 -5.96 11.37
C ALA A 373 -28.60 -6.92 12.47
N PRO A 374 -29.66 -7.73 12.24
CA PRO A 374 -29.96 -8.82 13.14
C PRO A 374 -28.65 -9.57 13.33
N ALA A 375 -28.23 -9.71 14.58
CA ALA A 375 -27.09 -10.52 14.91
C ALA A 375 -27.29 -11.85 14.16
N ALA A 376 -26.56 -12.07 13.06
CA ALA A 376 -26.25 -13.41 12.67
C ALA A 376 -25.73 -13.99 13.97
N ALA A 377 -26.47 -14.98 14.53
CA ALA A 377 -26.28 -15.48 15.88
C ALA A 377 -24.82 -15.35 16.24
N GLU A 378 -24.48 -14.51 17.22
CA GLU A 378 -23.12 -14.27 17.63
C GLU A 378 -22.48 -15.65 17.81
N THR A 379 -21.89 -16.14 16.76
CA THR A 379 -20.74 -16.98 16.94
C THR A 379 -19.81 -16.06 17.72
N PRO A 380 -19.45 -16.37 18.96
CA PRO A 380 -18.53 -15.56 19.74
C PRO A 380 -17.39 -15.24 18.80
N PRO A 381 -16.86 -13.98 18.76
CA PRO A 381 -15.80 -13.62 17.82
C PRO A 381 -14.83 -14.76 17.87
N PRO A 382 -14.54 -15.45 16.73
CA PRO A 382 -13.77 -16.67 16.77
C PRO A 382 -12.59 -16.33 17.66
N ALA A 383 -12.52 -17.01 18.80
CA ALA A 383 -11.44 -16.81 19.77
C ALA A 383 -10.21 -16.79 18.92
N ALA A 384 -9.41 -15.73 18.97
CA ALA A 384 -8.30 -15.43 18.05
C ALA A 384 -7.74 -16.79 17.64
N PRO A 385 -7.82 -17.17 16.36
CA PRO A 385 -7.80 -18.58 15.95
C PRO A 385 -6.69 -19.20 16.74
N GLU A 386 -7.04 -20.12 17.65
CA GLU A 386 -5.99 -20.83 18.39
C GLU A 386 -5.03 -21.25 17.31
N PRO A 387 -3.73 -20.90 17.40
CA PRO A 387 -2.80 -21.14 16.30
C PRO A 387 -3.05 -22.56 15.89
N LEU A 388 -3.53 -22.77 14.67
CA LEU A 388 -4.02 -24.04 14.15
C LEU A 388 -2.98 -25.07 14.56
N ARG A 389 -3.21 -25.80 15.65
CA ARG A 389 -2.32 -26.86 16.10
C ARG A 389 -2.54 -27.97 15.10
N LEU A 390 -1.81 -27.85 13.98
CA LEU A 390 -1.66 -28.97 13.08
C LEU A 390 -1.13 -30.12 13.90
N PRO A 391 -1.71 -31.32 13.83
CA PRO A 391 -1.17 -32.48 14.50
C PRO A 391 0.29 -32.62 14.06
N ALA A 392 1.17 -33.08 14.95
CA ALA A 392 2.58 -33.28 14.66
C ALA A 392 2.71 -34.08 13.34
N GLY A 393 3.15 -33.36 12.28
CA GLY A 393 3.38 -33.94 10.97
C GLY A 393 4.71 -34.67 10.90
N ARG A 394 4.97 -35.42 9.85
CA ARG A 394 6.25 -36.04 9.57
C ARG A 394 7.34 -35.03 9.17
N PHE A 395 6.95 -33.81 8.85
CA PHE A 395 7.82 -32.67 8.48
C PHE A 395 7.17 -31.37 8.86
N ASP A 396 7.96 -30.30 8.90
CA ASP A 396 7.50 -28.93 9.14
C ASP A 396 6.96 -28.36 7.82
N PRO A 397 5.72 -27.84 7.77
CA PRO A 397 5.19 -27.20 6.58
C PRO A 397 5.77 -25.81 6.29
N GLY A 398 6.48 -25.19 7.22
CA GLY A 398 6.85 -23.78 7.12
C GLY A 398 5.63 -22.87 7.08
N ARG A 399 5.73 -21.77 6.35
CA ARG A 399 4.61 -20.84 6.14
C ARG A 399 3.61 -21.44 5.15
N ILE A 400 2.36 -21.55 5.57
CA ILE A 400 1.29 -22.06 4.71
C ILE A 400 0.68 -20.89 3.94
N VAL A 401 0.59 -21.01 2.60
CA VAL A 401 0.02 -20.04 1.70
C VAL A 401 -0.98 -20.71 0.75
N MET A 402 -1.93 -19.93 0.24
CA MET A 402 -2.93 -20.37 -0.74
C MET A 402 -2.93 -19.42 -1.93
N THR A 403 -3.25 -19.94 -3.13
CA THR A 403 -3.52 -19.10 -4.29
C THR A 403 -4.84 -18.34 -4.11
N ALA A 404 -5.05 -17.29 -4.91
CA ALA A 404 -6.29 -16.51 -4.86
C ALA A 404 -7.52 -17.37 -5.15
N ALA A 405 -7.43 -18.30 -6.13
CA ALA A 405 -8.52 -19.20 -6.48
C ALA A 405 -8.87 -20.15 -5.31
N VAL A 406 -7.88 -20.73 -4.63
CA VAL A 406 -8.11 -21.57 -3.43
C VAL A 406 -8.72 -20.72 -2.31
N SER A 407 -8.27 -19.48 -2.11
CA SER A 407 -8.81 -18.57 -1.09
C SER A 407 -10.30 -18.26 -1.32
N GLU A 408 -10.69 -18.00 -2.58
CA GLU A 408 -12.09 -17.79 -2.95
C GLU A 408 -12.99 -19.02 -2.67
N LEU A 409 -12.48 -20.23 -2.92
CA LEU A 409 -13.21 -21.47 -2.61
C LEU A 409 -13.40 -21.68 -1.10
N VAL A 410 -12.39 -21.29 -0.31
CA VAL A 410 -12.49 -21.34 1.14
C VAL A 410 -13.49 -20.32 1.67
N GLU A 411 -13.47 -19.09 1.15
CA GLU A 411 -14.41 -18.03 1.53
C GLU A 411 -15.87 -18.39 1.17
N ARG A 412 -16.07 -19.11 0.08
CA ARG A 412 -17.39 -19.66 -0.31
C ARG A 412 -17.81 -20.89 0.50
N GLY A 413 -16.93 -21.44 1.34
CA GLY A 413 -17.19 -22.63 2.11
C GLY A 413 -17.19 -23.94 1.31
N GLU A 414 -16.71 -23.90 0.07
CA GLU A 414 -16.66 -25.04 -0.85
C GLU A 414 -15.43 -25.93 -0.62
N LEU A 415 -14.38 -25.38 0.03
CA LEU A 415 -13.15 -26.09 0.32
C LEU A 415 -12.74 -25.91 1.78
N ILE A 416 -12.35 -27.01 2.43
CA ILE A 416 -11.80 -27.01 3.80
C ILE A 416 -10.33 -27.42 3.72
N PRO A 417 -9.37 -26.46 3.57
CA PRO A 417 -7.97 -26.76 3.26
C PRO A 417 -7.27 -27.59 4.33
N VAL A 418 -7.65 -27.39 5.58
CA VAL A 418 -7.03 -28.06 6.74
C VAL A 418 -7.12 -29.58 6.67
N THR A 419 -8.17 -30.11 6.04
CA THR A 419 -8.36 -31.55 5.87
C THR A 419 -7.29 -32.15 4.98
N TYR A 420 -6.99 -31.51 3.87
CA TYR A 420 -6.00 -31.94 2.89
C TYR A 420 -4.57 -31.66 3.37
N LEU A 421 -4.35 -30.53 4.02
CA LEU A 421 -3.07 -30.17 4.60
C LEU A 421 -2.65 -31.20 5.70
N ARG A 422 -3.60 -31.66 6.51
CA ARG A 422 -3.36 -32.69 7.51
C ARG A 422 -2.91 -34.00 6.87
N ARG A 423 -3.51 -34.44 5.77
CA ARG A 423 -3.12 -35.61 5.00
C ARG A 423 -1.70 -35.46 4.45
N HIS A 424 -1.41 -34.31 3.84
CA HIS A 424 -0.07 -33.99 3.32
C HIS A 424 1.02 -34.08 4.40
N LEU A 425 0.79 -33.49 5.56
CA LEU A 425 1.73 -33.50 6.68
C LEU A 425 1.99 -34.91 7.26
N GLN A 426 1.07 -35.82 7.03
CA GLN A 426 1.23 -37.24 7.42
C GLN A 426 1.87 -38.11 6.34
N ALA A 427 2.32 -37.50 5.23
CA ALA A 427 2.84 -38.17 4.05
C ALA A 427 1.78 -39.09 3.36
N ASP A 428 0.52 -38.68 3.44
CA ASP A 428 -0.53 -39.20 2.56
C ASP A 428 -0.57 -38.31 1.30
N TRP A 429 0.02 -38.81 0.23
CA TRP A 429 0.22 -38.04 -1.01
C TRP A 429 -1.03 -37.97 -1.91
N GLY A 430 -2.17 -38.45 -1.42
CA GLY A 430 -3.45 -38.39 -2.10
C GLY A 430 -3.54 -39.29 -3.33
N GLU A 431 -4.02 -38.74 -4.44
CA GLU A 431 -4.36 -39.46 -5.66
C GLU A 431 -3.21 -39.51 -6.70
N LEU A 432 -1.95 -39.41 -6.21
CA LEU A 432 -0.77 -39.66 -7.03
C LEU A 432 -0.63 -41.13 -7.39
N ASP A 433 0.04 -41.43 -8.49
CA ASP A 433 0.38 -42.80 -8.84
C ASP A 433 1.44 -43.39 -7.90
N GLN A 434 1.71 -44.72 -8.02
CA GLN A 434 2.62 -45.43 -7.11
C GLN A 434 4.08 -44.99 -7.28
N GLU A 435 4.48 -44.57 -8.47
CA GLU A 435 5.83 -44.11 -8.78
C GLU A 435 6.08 -42.75 -8.14
N ASP A 436 5.13 -41.84 -8.29
CA ASP A 436 5.17 -40.48 -7.69
C ASP A 436 5.10 -40.54 -6.16
N LYS A 437 4.29 -41.44 -5.58
CA LYS A 437 4.25 -41.67 -4.13
C LYS A 437 5.61 -42.16 -3.60
N HIS A 438 6.24 -43.09 -4.31
CA HIS A 438 7.56 -43.59 -3.94
C HIS A 438 8.63 -42.50 -4.06
N SER A 439 8.55 -41.67 -5.10
CA SER A 439 9.42 -40.52 -5.32
C SER A 439 9.28 -39.48 -4.18
N ASN A 440 8.05 -39.22 -3.73
CA ASN A 440 7.80 -38.33 -2.58
C ASN A 440 8.33 -38.92 -1.25
N ASP A 441 8.22 -40.22 -1.04
CA ASP A 441 8.79 -40.86 0.14
C ASP A 441 10.32 -40.77 0.16
N GLN A 442 10.97 -40.83 -1.00
CA GLN A 442 12.40 -40.55 -1.13
C GLN A 442 12.71 -39.06 -0.90
N ALA A 443 11.92 -38.17 -1.51
CA ALA A 443 12.04 -36.72 -1.35
C ALA A 443 11.92 -36.29 0.13
N LEU A 444 11.02 -36.93 0.88
CA LEU A 444 10.85 -36.67 2.30
C LEU A 444 12.13 -37.04 3.10
N ARG A 445 12.79 -38.15 2.75
CA ARG A 445 14.04 -38.62 3.42
C ARG A 445 15.26 -37.77 3.04
N LEU A 446 15.30 -37.29 1.78
CA LEU A 446 16.42 -36.52 1.22
C LEU A 446 16.29 -35.01 1.41
N GLY A 447 15.16 -34.53 1.96
CA GLY A 447 14.91 -33.11 2.13
C GLY A 447 14.55 -32.38 0.82
N ASN A 448 14.04 -33.12 -0.18
CA ASN A 448 13.60 -32.50 -1.45
C ASN A 448 12.16 -31.98 -1.37
N ARG A 449 11.72 -31.25 -2.42
CA ARG A 449 10.35 -30.72 -2.58
C ARG A 449 9.33 -31.84 -2.53
N LEU A 450 8.19 -31.62 -1.85
CA LEU A 450 7.09 -32.56 -1.72
C LEU A 450 5.86 -32.07 -2.48
N PHE A 451 5.12 -33.00 -3.06
CA PHE A 451 3.93 -32.71 -3.84
C PHE A 451 2.80 -33.70 -3.51
N SER A 452 1.59 -33.22 -3.35
CA SER A 452 0.39 -34.06 -3.21
C SER A 452 -0.75 -33.57 -4.09
N SER A 453 -1.59 -34.48 -4.51
CA SER A 453 -2.79 -34.20 -5.29
C SER A 453 -3.99 -34.88 -4.64
N TYR A 454 -5.05 -34.12 -4.36
CA TYR A 454 -6.26 -34.63 -3.72
C TYR A 454 -7.48 -34.35 -4.56
N ASP A 455 -8.37 -35.35 -4.68
CA ASP A 455 -9.68 -35.15 -5.26
C ASP A 455 -10.55 -34.34 -4.28
N THR A 456 -11.27 -33.38 -4.82
CA THR A 456 -12.13 -32.47 -4.07
C THR A 456 -13.58 -32.54 -4.61
N PRO A 457 -14.59 -32.29 -3.77
CA PRO A 457 -15.99 -32.36 -4.21
C PRO A 457 -16.45 -31.13 -5.04
N MET A 458 -15.52 -30.30 -5.51
CA MET A 458 -15.82 -29.08 -6.27
C MET A 458 -16.32 -29.39 -7.66
N SER A 459 -17.23 -28.53 -8.19
CA SER A 459 -17.84 -28.70 -9.50
C SER A 459 -16.94 -28.30 -10.67
N ASP A 460 -16.10 -27.28 -10.49
CA ASP A 460 -15.32 -26.67 -11.58
C ASP A 460 -13.90 -27.20 -11.72
N GLU A 461 -13.24 -27.55 -10.61
CA GLU A 461 -11.96 -28.26 -10.59
C GLU A 461 -11.96 -29.35 -9.53
N SER A 462 -11.75 -30.61 -9.95
CA SER A 462 -11.85 -31.76 -9.07
C SER A 462 -10.61 -32.03 -8.26
N ARG A 463 -9.56 -31.20 -8.32
CA ARG A 463 -8.26 -31.48 -7.66
C ARG A 463 -7.68 -30.27 -6.95
N LEU A 464 -7.14 -30.55 -5.76
CA LEU A 464 -6.30 -29.60 -5.00
C LEU A 464 -4.87 -30.14 -4.96
N TRP A 465 -3.91 -29.28 -5.27
CA TRP A 465 -2.49 -29.58 -5.14
C TRP A 465 -1.89 -28.91 -3.90
N ILE A 466 -0.98 -29.65 -3.21
CA ILE A 466 -0.23 -29.11 -2.11
C ILE A 466 1.25 -29.36 -2.36
N ILE A 467 2.04 -28.30 -2.29
CA ILE A 467 3.47 -28.32 -2.56
C ILE A 467 4.22 -27.75 -1.36
N THR A 468 5.18 -28.51 -0.83
CA THR A 468 6.12 -28.02 0.20
C THR A 468 7.51 -27.91 -0.42
N GLU A 469 8.12 -26.73 -0.30
CA GLU A 469 9.47 -26.51 -0.83
C GLU A 469 10.53 -27.33 -0.12
N ALA A 470 11.67 -27.55 -0.80
CA ALA A 470 12.74 -28.41 -0.30
C ALA A 470 13.31 -27.94 1.04
N ASP A 471 13.44 -26.63 1.24
CA ASP A 471 13.93 -26.01 2.47
C ASP A 471 12.90 -25.94 3.60
N ARG A 472 11.68 -26.45 3.36
CA ARG A 472 10.54 -26.39 4.29
C ARG A 472 10.13 -24.98 4.69
N SER A 473 10.49 -23.97 3.92
CA SER A 473 10.16 -22.57 4.21
C SER A 473 8.67 -22.27 3.95
N VAL A 474 8.06 -22.92 2.95
CA VAL A 474 6.67 -22.65 2.55
C VAL A 474 5.98 -23.90 2.03
N THR A 475 4.68 -24.02 2.36
CA THR A 475 3.75 -24.98 1.80
C THR A 475 2.62 -24.22 1.09
N THR A 476 2.46 -24.46 -0.21
CA THR A 476 1.47 -23.78 -1.06
C THR A 476 0.32 -24.72 -1.41
N LEU A 477 -0.91 -24.25 -1.20
CA LEU A 477 -2.13 -24.90 -1.69
C LEU A 477 -2.58 -24.17 -2.98
N LEU A 478 -2.81 -24.92 -4.05
CA LEU A 478 -3.15 -24.34 -5.35
C LEU A 478 -4.05 -25.30 -6.14
N LEU A 479 -4.76 -24.76 -7.12
CA LEU A 479 -5.48 -25.55 -8.12
C LEU A 479 -4.55 -25.90 -9.29
N PRO A 480 -4.80 -26.99 -10.01
CA PRO A 480 -4.05 -27.32 -11.24
C PRO A 480 -3.98 -26.18 -12.23
N SER A 481 -5.05 -25.38 -12.35
CA SER A 481 -5.13 -24.18 -13.21
C SER A 481 -4.25 -23.02 -12.75
N ASP A 482 -3.79 -23.02 -11.51
CA ASP A 482 -2.92 -21.98 -10.94
C ASP A 482 -1.42 -22.25 -11.21
N TYR A 483 -1.07 -23.47 -11.68
CA TYR A 483 0.30 -23.89 -11.93
C TYR A 483 0.70 -23.62 -13.39
#